data_f14c5a94ab09ea7f7fb168f8e6282219
#
_entry.id   f14c5a94ab09ea7f7fb168f8e6282219
#
_cell.length_a   1.000
_cell.length_b   1.000
_cell.length_c   1.000
_cell.angle_alpha   90.00
_cell.angle_beta   90.00
_cell.angle_gamma   90.00
#
_symmetry.space_group_name_H-M   'P 1'
#
loop_
_entity.id
_entity.type
_entity.pdbx_description
1 polymer ?
#
loop_
_entity_poly.entity_id
_entity_poly.type
_entity_poly.pdbx_seq_one_letter_code
_entity_poly.pdbx_strand_id
1 'polypeptide(L)'
;MPSRCVVFGCSNKPSRDDGVALHFIPFGDDDRPEARKRRKRWVNFVAQKRKNWTPGKTAAVCSKHFTSGDFERRFSLSPDDKKSMIPRLKTDEFGICVWPSIYMSSSVNVALSARDTRRMVSILEFLYNFTCLQLQYIHLRSLFIFRRLMQNMVSLLPLLVPRL
;
A
#
# COMPACT_ATOMS: atom_id res chain seq x y z
N MET A 1 11.59 15.69 20.81
CA MET A 1 10.85 16.03 19.59
C MET A 1 10.38 14.75 18.92
N PRO A 2 9.20 14.72 18.28
CA PRO A 2 8.77 13.55 17.53
C PRO A 2 9.72 13.31 16.36
N SER A 3 10.15 12.07 16.17
CA SER A 3 11.08 11.72 15.10
C SER A 3 10.40 11.40 13.79
N ARG A 4 9.13 10.99 13.81
CA ARG A 4 8.35 10.59 12.62
C ARG A 4 6.85 10.59 12.88
N CYS A 5 6.06 10.54 11.80
CA CYS A 5 4.62 10.42 11.84
C CYS A 5 4.17 9.08 12.48
N VAL A 6 3.10 9.12 13.31
CA VAL A 6 2.56 7.92 13.98
C VAL A 6 1.48 7.20 13.18
N VAL A 7 1.03 7.76 12.07
CA VAL A 7 0.00 7.13 11.21
C VAL A 7 0.55 5.87 10.56
N PHE A 8 -0.24 4.81 10.55
CA PHE A 8 0.15 3.54 9.95
C PHE A 8 0.49 3.70 8.46
N GLY A 9 1.60 3.11 8.03
CA GLY A 9 2.10 3.22 6.66
C GLY A 9 2.77 4.55 6.31
N CYS A 10 2.83 5.51 7.25
CA CYS A 10 3.52 6.78 7.07
C CYS A 10 4.77 6.84 7.94
N SER A 11 5.94 7.09 7.32
CA SER A 11 7.23 7.24 8.00
C SER A 11 7.85 8.63 7.82
N ASN A 12 7.03 9.62 7.42
CA ASN A 12 7.49 10.98 7.17
C ASN A 12 8.16 11.57 8.41
N LYS A 13 9.32 12.19 8.17
CA LYS A 13 10.04 13.01 9.12
C LYS A 13 9.79 14.48 8.83
N PRO A 14 10.01 15.40 9.78
CA PRO A 14 9.92 16.82 9.50
C PRO A 14 11.00 17.21 8.49
N SER A 15 10.60 17.89 7.43
CA SER A 15 11.48 18.38 6.37
C SER A 15 10.99 19.74 5.91
N ARG A 16 11.86 20.75 5.96
CA ARG A 16 11.54 22.10 5.45
C ARG A 16 11.49 22.12 3.92
N ASP A 17 12.39 21.39 3.28
CA ASP A 17 12.51 21.33 1.83
C ASP A 17 11.28 20.69 1.19
N ASP A 18 10.73 19.64 1.84
CA ASP A 18 9.52 18.95 1.40
C ASP A 18 8.23 19.58 1.96
N GLY A 19 8.33 20.65 2.76
CA GLY A 19 7.19 21.29 3.41
C GLY A 19 6.45 20.38 4.40
N VAL A 20 7.13 19.37 4.95
CA VAL A 20 6.55 18.40 5.89
C VAL A 20 6.75 18.87 7.32
N ALA A 21 5.65 19.18 7.99
CA ALA A 21 5.62 19.46 9.41
C ALA A 21 5.04 18.28 10.19
N LEU A 22 5.42 18.15 11.46
CA LEU A 22 4.82 17.22 12.40
C LEU A 22 4.01 18.01 13.45
N HIS A 23 2.74 17.65 13.56
CA HIS A 23 1.78 18.26 14.51
C HIS A 23 1.51 17.27 15.62
N PHE A 24 1.74 17.69 16.87
CA PHE A 24 1.42 16.88 18.05
C PHE A 24 -0.07 16.66 18.15
N ILE A 25 -0.47 15.50 18.66
CA ILE A 25 -1.87 15.26 19.02
C ILE A 25 -2.23 16.20 20.16
N PRO A 26 -3.19 17.13 19.93
CA PRO A 26 -3.49 18.19 20.88
C PRO A 26 -4.23 17.68 22.11
N PHE A 27 -4.36 18.55 23.12
CA PHE A 27 -5.20 18.37 24.30
C PHE A 27 -4.83 17.14 25.16
N GLY A 28 -3.52 16.93 25.40
CA GLY A 28 -3.01 15.80 26.19
C GLY A 28 -3.55 15.74 27.60
N ASP A 29 -3.49 16.87 28.26
CA ASP A 29 -3.83 17.04 29.68
C ASP A 29 -5.02 17.99 29.86
N ASP A 30 -5.85 18.17 28.83
CA ASP A 30 -7.01 19.09 28.85
C ASP A 30 -8.31 18.31 29.07
N ASP A 31 -8.95 18.54 30.21
CA ASP A 31 -10.14 17.83 30.66
C ASP A 31 -11.47 18.44 30.16
N ARG A 32 -11.42 19.57 29.45
CA ARG A 32 -12.61 20.21 28.89
C ARG A 32 -13.30 19.23 27.90
N PRO A 33 -14.64 19.15 27.91
CA PRO A 33 -15.37 18.19 27.10
C PRO A 33 -15.10 18.35 25.57
N GLU A 34 -14.96 19.60 25.09
CA GLU A 34 -14.67 19.88 23.71
C GLU A 34 -13.23 19.47 23.34
N ALA A 35 -12.27 19.71 24.22
CA ALA A 35 -10.88 19.28 24.03
C ALA A 35 -10.77 17.75 23.93
N ARG A 36 -11.45 17.03 24.83
CA ARG A 36 -11.51 15.54 24.77
C ARG A 36 -12.15 15.04 23.49
N LYS A 37 -13.22 15.69 23.00
CA LYS A 37 -13.90 15.34 21.76
C LYS A 37 -12.98 15.54 20.56
N ARG A 38 -12.24 16.65 20.48
CA ARG A 38 -11.28 16.92 19.42
C ARG A 38 -10.11 15.94 19.47
N ARG A 39 -9.53 15.71 20.65
CA ARG A 39 -8.47 14.72 20.84
C ARG A 39 -8.91 13.33 20.39
N LYS A 40 -10.12 12.90 20.72
CA LYS A 40 -10.68 11.61 20.34
C LYS A 40 -10.72 11.42 18.82
N ARG A 41 -11.01 12.48 18.05
CA ARG A 41 -10.99 12.42 16.58
C ARG A 41 -9.58 12.11 16.05
N TRP A 42 -8.55 12.75 16.60
CA TRP A 42 -7.16 12.50 16.24
C TRP A 42 -6.72 11.09 16.59
N VAL A 43 -7.02 10.65 17.79
CA VAL A 43 -6.68 9.31 18.27
C VAL A 43 -7.39 8.24 17.43
N ASN A 44 -8.68 8.41 17.18
CA ASN A 44 -9.46 7.49 16.36
C ASN A 44 -8.90 7.37 14.93
N PHE A 45 -8.48 8.48 14.32
CA PHE A 45 -7.87 8.46 13.01
C PHE A 45 -6.62 7.56 12.99
N VAL A 46 -5.71 7.68 13.94
CA VAL A 46 -4.53 6.82 14.01
C VAL A 46 -4.89 5.37 14.35
N ALA A 47 -5.83 5.18 15.27
CA ALA A 47 -6.26 3.86 15.76
C ALA A 47 -6.99 3.02 14.72
N GLN A 48 -7.61 3.61 13.68
CA GLN A 48 -8.31 2.86 12.63
C GLN A 48 -7.46 1.75 12.01
N LYS A 49 -6.17 1.97 11.86
CA LYS A 49 -5.23 0.99 11.28
C LYS A 49 -4.22 0.43 12.29
N ARG A 50 -4.34 0.78 13.57
CA ARG A 50 -3.48 0.31 14.66
C ARG A 50 -4.34 -0.14 15.84
N LYS A 51 -4.64 -1.41 15.92
CA LYS A 51 -5.37 -1.99 17.07
C LYS A 51 -4.60 -1.72 18.36
N ASN A 52 -5.32 -1.35 19.43
CA ASN A 52 -4.78 -1.09 20.77
C ASN A 52 -3.70 0.00 20.86
N TRP A 53 -3.68 0.94 19.90
CA TRP A 53 -2.74 2.05 19.96
C TRP A 53 -3.21 3.14 20.91
N THR A 54 -2.32 3.60 21.76
CA THR A 54 -2.53 4.73 22.68
C THR A 54 -1.53 5.84 22.38
N PRO A 55 -1.94 7.11 22.38
CA PRO A 55 -1.04 8.22 22.08
C PRO A 55 -0.04 8.46 23.21
N GLY A 56 1.24 8.39 22.90
CA GLY A 56 2.30 8.88 23.80
C GLY A 56 2.36 10.42 23.78
N LYS A 57 3.07 11.01 24.75
CA LYS A 57 3.24 12.48 24.86
C LYS A 57 3.86 13.12 23.60
N THR A 58 4.69 12.39 22.88
CA THR A 58 5.37 12.86 21.66
C THR A 58 4.73 12.37 20.36
N ALA A 59 3.52 11.80 20.43
CA ALA A 59 2.81 11.33 19.24
C ALA A 59 2.44 12.51 18.33
N ALA A 60 2.84 12.42 17.05
CA ALA A 60 2.60 13.47 16.07
C ALA A 60 2.19 12.93 14.71
N VAL A 61 1.36 13.68 14.01
CA VAL A 61 0.85 13.41 12.68
C VAL A 61 1.44 14.41 11.69
N CYS A 62 1.91 13.98 10.52
CA CYS A 62 2.51 14.91 9.56
C CYS A 62 1.46 15.69 8.76
N SER A 63 1.87 16.84 8.23
CA SER A 63 1.03 17.76 7.45
C SER A 63 0.34 17.10 6.26
N LYS A 64 0.89 16.02 5.70
CA LYS A 64 0.31 15.30 4.54
C LYS A 64 -1.02 14.57 4.84
N HIS A 65 -1.41 14.46 6.11
CA HIS A 65 -2.69 13.86 6.52
C HIS A 65 -3.82 14.87 6.68
N PHE A 66 -3.56 16.13 6.36
CA PHE A 66 -4.53 17.22 6.43
C PHE A 66 -4.81 17.78 5.04
N THR A 67 -5.99 18.34 4.86
CA THR A 67 -6.32 19.04 3.62
C THR A 67 -5.63 20.42 3.58
N SER A 68 -5.46 20.97 2.39
CA SER A 68 -4.90 22.33 2.24
C SER A 68 -5.74 23.39 2.95
N GLY A 69 -7.04 23.14 3.08
CA GLY A 69 -7.99 24.00 3.79
C GLY A 69 -7.83 24.02 5.32
N ASP A 70 -7.13 23.04 5.89
CA ASP A 70 -6.94 22.90 7.34
C ASP A 70 -5.80 23.79 7.89
N PHE A 71 -5.03 24.39 7.00
CA PHE A 71 -3.90 25.25 7.36
C PHE A 71 -4.28 26.73 7.35
N GLU A 72 -3.64 27.49 8.25
CA GLU A 72 -3.73 28.94 8.25
C GLU A 72 -3.10 29.52 6.95
N ARG A 73 -3.80 30.44 6.31
CA ARG A 73 -3.23 31.20 5.19
C ARG A 73 -2.26 32.21 5.75
N ARG A 74 -1.01 32.11 5.35
CA ARG A 74 0.01 33.09 5.68
C ARG A 74 0.34 33.92 4.44
N PHE A 75 0.34 35.21 4.61
CA PHE A 75 0.86 36.10 3.61
C PHE A 75 2.38 36.13 3.71
N SER A 76 3.04 35.88 2.60
CA SER A 76 4.49 35.99 2.46
C SER A 76 4.76 37.16 1.54
N LEU A 77 5.63 38.08 1.95
CA LEU A 77 6.03 39.24 1.16
C LEU A 77 7.06 38.89 0.07
N SER A 78 7.75 37.76 0.23
CA SER A 78 8.71 37.28 -0.76
C SER A 78 8.45 35.85 -1.21
N PRO A 79 8.79 35.49 -2.46
CA PRO A 79 8.62 34.14 -2.99
C PRO A 79 9.42 33.09 -2.21
N ASP A 80 10.58 33.47 -1.68
CA ASP A 80 11.51 32.58 -0.97
C ASP A 80 10.98 32.22 0.44
N ASP A 81 10.24 33.11 1.08
CA ASP A 81 9.63 32.86 2.39
C ASP A 81 8.60 31.74 2.36
N LYS A 82 7.93 31.52 1.22
CA LYS A 82 6.96 30.44 1.06
C LYS A 82 7.56 29.04 1.23
N LYS A 83 8.81 28.85 0.79
CA LYS A 83 9.53 27.58 0.93
C LYS A 83 9.94 27.27 2.37
N SER A 84 10.16 28.28 3.19
CA SER A 84 10.64 28.10 4.56
C SER A 84 9.51 28.07 5.61
N MET A 85 8.28 28.34 5.23
CA MET A 85 7.16 28.38 6.17
C MET A 85 6.69 27.00 6.58
N ILE A 86 6.81 26.71 7.87
CA ILE A 86 6.19 25.52 8.47
C ILE A 86 4.67 25.69 8.44
N PRO A 87 3.89 24.77 7.82
CA PRO A 87 2.44 24.85 7.81
C PRO A 87 1.89 24.77 9.22
N ARG A 88 1.02 25.71 9.60
CA ARG A 88 0.33 25.74 10.88
C ARG A 88 -1.13 25.35 10.69
N LEU A 89 -1.64 24.49 11.55
CA LEU A 89 -3.05 24.12 11.56
C LEU A 89 -3.91 25.27 12.08
N LYS A 90 -5.12 25.38 11.55
CA LYS A 90 -6.11 26.37 12.01
C LYS A 90 -6.44 26.17 13.48
N THR A 91 -6.54 27.27 14.17
CA THR A 91 -6.87 27.34 15.59
C THR A 91 -8.10 28.23 15.81
N ASP A 92 -8.84 27.96 16.87
CA ASP A 92 -9.92 28.78 17.39
C ASP A 92 -9.65 29.12 18.86
N GLU A 93 -10.62 29.71 19.55
CA GLU A 93 -10.54 30.06 20.98
C GLU A 93 -10.19 28.88 21.89
N PHE A 94 -10.50 27.66 21.49
CA PHE A 94 -10.22 26.42 22.23
C PHE A 94 -8.90 25.76 21.85
N GLY A 95 -8.23 26.23 20.78
CA GLY A 95 -7.02 25.67 20.23
C GLY A 95 -7.22 25.03 18.87
N ILE A 96 -6.49 23.98 18.51
CA ILE A 96 -6.57 23.35 17.18
C ILE A 96 -7.99 22.84 16.90
N CYS A 97 -8.62 23.39 15.84
CA CYS A 97 -10.00 23.08 15.45
C CYS A 97 -10.12 22.04 14.34
N VAL A 98 -9.01 21.59 13.76
CA VAL A 98 -8.94 20.63 12.65
C VAL A 98 -8.40 19.27 13.08
N TRP A 99 -8.66 18.25 12.30
CA TRP A 99 -8.20 16.88 12.55
C TRP A 99 -7.76 16.22 11.26
N PRO A 100 -6.85 15.22 11.31
CA PRO A 100 -6.38 14.54 10.12
C PRO A 100 -7.51 13.75 9.44
N SER A 101 -7.61 13.84 8.11
CA SER A 101 -8.67 13.21 7.31
C SER A 101 -8.11 12.36 6.15
N ILE A 102 -6.86 12.60 5.74
CA ILE A 102 -6.27 11.95 4.57
C ILE A 102 -5.43 10.75 5.04
N TYR A 103 -5.90 9.55 4.72
CA TYR A 103 -5.00 8.40 4.70
C TYR A 103 -4.21 8.43 3.40
N MET A 104 -2.91 8.59 3.51
CA MET A 104 -2.06 8.21 2.39
C MET A 104 -2.26 6.69 2.25
N SER A 105 -2.98 6.25 1.22
CA SER A 105 -2.75 4.94 0.70
C SER A 105 -1.26 4.95 0.37
N SER A 106 -0.45 4.27 1.17
CA SER A 106 0.82 3.84 0.64
C SER A 106 0.43 3.09 -0.64
N SER A 107 0.68 3.70 -1.79
CA SER A 107 1.14 2.93 -2.90
C SER A 107 2.37 2.26 -2.29
N VAL A 108 2.13 1.10 -1.71
CA VAL A 108 3.20 0.20 -1.35
C VAL A 108 3.76 -0.19 -2.70
N ASN A 109 4.69 0.62 -3.20
CA ASN A 109 5.83 0.05 -3.85
C ASN A 109 6.45 -0.80 -2.73
N VAL A 110 5.87 -1.99 -2.54
CA VAL A 110 6.58 -3.09 -1.93
C VAL A 110 7.70 -3.33 -2.93
N ALA A 111 8.79 -2.62 -2.77
CA ALA A 111 10.06 -3.11 -3.21
C ALA A 111 10.16 -4.44 -2.45
N LEU A 112 9.72 -5.51 -3.13
CA LEU A 112 9.82 -6.88 -2.65
C LEU A 112 11.23 -6.99 -2.12
N SER A 113 11.37 -7.36 -0.86
CA SER A 113 12.71 -7.53 -0.30
C SER A 113 13.45 -8.48 -1.23
N ALA A 114 14.76 -8.36 -1.38
CA ALA A 114 15.54 -9.26 -2.23
C ALA A 114 15.27 -10.75 -1.89
N ARG A 115 14.81 -11.03 -0.68
CA ARG A 115 14.40 -12.35 -0.21
C ARG A 115 13.03 -12.75 -0.76
N ASP A 116 12.07 -11.83 -0.82
CA ASP A 116 10.73 -12.07 -1.38
C ASP A 116 10.77 -12.18 -2.90
N THR A 117 11.62 -11.39 -3.56
CA THR A 117 11.87 -11.49 -5.00
C THR A 117 12.44 -12.87 -5.34
N ARG A 118 13.42 -13.39 -4.59
CA ARG A 118 13.97 -14.73 -4.81
C ARG A 118 12.91 -15.83 -4.61
N ARG A 119 12.04 -15.71 -3.60
CA ARG A 119 10.92 -16.64 -3.40
C ARG A 119 9.93 -16.60 -4.56
N MET A 120 9.56 -15.43 -5.04
CA MET A 120 8.64 -15.28 -6.17
C MET A 120 9.22 -15.87 -7.45
N VAL A 121 10.51 -15.62 -7.74
CA VAL A 121 11.20 -16.21 -8.90
C VAL A 121 11.19 -17.73 -8.81
N SER A 122 11.55 -18.31 -7.67
CA SER A 122 11.53 -19.76 -7.45
C SER A 122 10.15 -20.40 -7.65
N ILE A 123 9.08 -19.74 -7.19
CA ILE A 123 7.70 -20.19 -7.40
C ILE A 123 7.32 -20.13 -8.89
N LEU A 124 7.68 -19.05 -9.58
CA LEU A 124 7.40 -18.90 -11.01
C LEU A 124 8.15 -19.94 -11.85
N GLU A 125 9.42 -20.21 -11.54
CA GLU A 125 10.20 -21.27 -12.20
C GLU A 125 9.58 -22.65 -11.96
N PHE A 126 9.14 -22.94 -10.75
CA PHE A 126 8.44 -24.19 -10.44
C PHE A 126 7.15 -24.35 -11.24
N LEU A 127 6.32 -23.31 -11.30
CA LEU A 127 5.07 -23.29 -12.07
C LEU A 127 5.33 -23.42 -13.57
N TYR A 128 6.35 -22.74 -14.09
CA TYR A 128 6.73 -22.82 -15.50
C TYR A 128 7.17 -24.25 -15.88
N ASN A 129 8.04 -24.87 -15.07
CA ASN A 129 8.48 -26.24 -15.30
C ASN A 129 7.32 -27.23 -15.20
N PHE A 130 6.41 -27.05 -14.24
CA PHE A 130 5.23 -27.89 -14.11
C PHE A 130 4.30 -27.79 -15.33
N THR A 131 4.03 -26.59 -15.83
CA THR A 131 3.19 -26.38 -17.03
C THR A 131 3.88 -26.93 -18.28
N CYS A 132 5.19 -26.79 -18.42
CA CYS A 132 5.96 -27.34 -19.54
C CYS A 132 5.89 -28.86 -19.56
N LEU A 133 6.05 -29.52 -18.39
CA LEU A 133 5.91 -30.98 -18.26
C LEU A 133 4.50 -31.46 -18.60
N GLN A 134 3.47 -30.73 -18.20
CA GLN A 134 2.08 -31.03 -18.54
C GLN A 134 1.83 -30.95 -20.05
N LEU A 135 2.35 -29.93 -20.71
CA LEU A 135 2.22 -29.77 -22.17
C LEU A 135 2.95 -30.88 -22.92
N GLN A 136 4.15 -31.26 -22.50
CA GLN A 136 4.90 -32.40 -23.09
C GLN A 136 4.13 -33.70 -22.91
N TYR A 137 3.55 -33.93 -21.72
CA TYR A 137 2.76 -35.14 -21.46
C TYR A 137 1.53 -35.24 -22.35
N ILE A 138 0.80 -34.12 -22.55
CA ILE A 138 -0.36 -34.04 -23.44
C ILE A 138 0.06 -34.30 -24.88
N HIS A 139 1.17 -33.70 -25.32
CA HIS A 139 1.70 -33.90 -26.69
C HIS A 139 2.09 -35.35 -26.96
N LEU A 140 2.81 -35.99 -26.06
CA LEU A 140 3.19 -37.40 -26.15
C LEU A 140 1.96 -38.31 -26.17
N ARG A 141 0.96 -38.03 -25.33
CA ARG A 141 -0.28 -38.79 -25.31
C ARG A 141 -1.06 -38.65 -26.60
N SER A 142 -1.11 -37.48 -27.19
CA SER A 142 -1.75 -37.21 -28.48
C SER A 142 -1.05 -37.98 -29.61
N LEU A 143 0.29 -37.98 -29.66
CA LEU A 143 1.08 -38.74 -30.64
C LEU A 143 0.86 -40.25 -30.49
N PHE A 144 0.76 -40.76 -29.28
CA PHE A 144 0.51 -42.17 -29.01
C PHE A 144 -0.88 -42.60 -29.49
N ILE A 145 -1.90 -41.78 -29.23
CA ILE A 145 -3.27 -42.02 -29.72
C ILE A 145 -3.31 -42.00 -31.26
N PHE A 146 -2.70 -40.99 -31.86
CA PHE A 146 -2.62 -40.86 -33.32
C PHE A 146 -1.92 -42.09 -33.96
N ARG A 147 -0.79 -42.51 -33.39
CA ARG A 147 -0.06 -43.70 -33.88
C ARG A 147 -0.93 -44.96 -33.79
N ARG A 148 -1.69 -45.12 -32.70
CA ARG A 148 -2.58 -46.27 -32.52
C ARG A 148 -3.76 -46.26 -33.49
N LEU A 149 -4.31 -45.08 -33.80
CA LEU A 149 -5.37 -44.93 -34.81
C LEU A 149 -4.84 -45.28 -36.23
N MET A 150 -3.65 -44.81 -36.58
CA MET A 150 -3.03 -45.10 -37.87
C MET A 150 -2.73 -46.59 -38.03
N GLN A 151 -2.25 -47.26 -36.97
CA GLN A 151 -2.05 -48.72 -37.01
C GLN A 151 -3.35 -49.49 -37.23
N ASN A 152 -4.45 -49.08 -36.59
CA ASN A 152 -5.76 -49.69 -36.77
C ASN A 152 -6.31 -49.46 -38.19
N MET A 153 -6.08 -48.28 -38.78
CA MET A 153 -6.48 -48.01 -40.17
C MET A 153 -5.72 -48.87 -41.18
N VAL A 154 -4.40 -49.03 -40.97
CA VAL A 154 -3.58 -49.90 -41.87
C VAL A 154 -4.02 -51.36 -41.78
N SER A 155 -4.41 -51.86 -40.62
CA SER A 155 -4.89 -53.23 -40.46
C SER A 155 -6.29 -53.50 -41.07
N LEU A 156 -7.09 -52.44 -41.29
CA LEU A 156 -8.41 -52.57 -41.94
C LEU A 156 -8.38 -52.42 -43.47
N LEU A 157 -7.30 -51.89 -44.04
CA LEU A 157 -7.10 -51.72 -45.48
C LEU A 157 -7.24 -53.03 -46.30
N PRO A 158 -6.73 -54.20 -45.86
CA PRO A 158 -6.87 -55.43 -46.61
C PRO A 158 -8.30 -55.94 -46.75
N LEU A 159 -9.22 -55.47 -45.89
CA LEU A 159 -10.61 -55.93 -45.90
C LEU A 159 -11.51 -55.12 -46.86
N LEU A 160 -10.98 -54.02 -47.42
CA LEU A 160 -11.72 -53.12 -48.35
C LEU A 160 -11.33 -53.28 -49.82
N VAL A 161 -10.36 -54.15 -50.16
CA VAL A 161 -10.02 -54.43 -51.55
C VAL A 161 -10.91 -55.58 -52.05
N PRO A 162 -11.85 -55.35 -52.97
CA PRO A 162 -12.60 -56.44 -53.57
C PRO A 162 -11.68 -57.31 -54.40
N ARG A 163 -11.68 -58.62 -54.17
CA ARG A 163 -10.99 -59.61 -55.03
C ARG A 163 -11.74 -59.60 -56.35
N LEU A 164 -11.04 -59.12 -57.42
CA LEU A 164 -11.42 -59.29 -58.79
C LEU A 164 -11.06 -60.74 -59.23
#